data_c650d03cf35d3842850727b927726e0c
#
_entry.id   c650d03cf35d3842850727b927726e0c
#
_cell.length_a   1.000
_cell.length_b   1.000
_cell.length_c   1.000
_cell.angle_alpha   90.00
_cell.angle_beta   90.00
_cell.angle_gamma   90.00
#
_symmetry.space_group_name_H-M   'P 1'
#
loop_
_entity.id
_entity.type
_entity.pdbx_description
1 polymer ?
#
loop_
_entity_poly.entity_id
_entity_poly.type
_entity_poly.pdbx_seq_one_letter_code
_entity_poly.pdbx_strand_id
1 'polypeptide(L)'
;LLAGLWLAAGTYFLVTRRDQSSRFWLGIALVLGGTGAALAGISYQAFGYVLKCAGRDLCLLTDGFEVGYSVMQALSVSAMLIAVSYACAAAGLRRGLIAYAALNAVVYGTISIAGVMMPSALLLSYLVLMLFALPGILVVALISTRRYLRNHDALDRSLMISTLLLIVVQAAYFAYESAGLTATLWDDGRGIYFSENEVLHVGMMLWLAYVVFILGKRLRDEPGSRTNASYRPCL
;
A
#
# COMPACT_ATOMS: atom_id res chain seq x y z
N LEU A 1 14.21 -1.01 -8.73
CA LEU A 1 13.75 0.31 -9.17
C LEU A 1 12.53 0.77 -8.36
N LEU A 2 11.42 0.02 -8.34
CA LEU A 2 10.17 0.39 -7.67
C LEU A 2 10.37 0.77 -6.20
N ALA A 3 11.08 -0.06 -5.42
CA ALA A 3 11.39 0.19 -4.01
C ALA A 3 12.11 1.53 -3.81
N GLY A 4 13.13 1.83 -4.64
CA GLY A 4 13.86 3.10 -4.56
C GLY A 4 12.97 4.32 -4.84
N LEU A 5 12.07 4.23 -5.81
CA LEU A 5 11.10 5.29 -6.11
C LEU A 5 10.13 5.54 -4.95
N TRP A 6 9.65 4.48 -4.31
CA TRP A 6 8.76 4.59 -3.14
C TRP A 6 9.46 5.21 -1.94
N LEU A 7 10.68 4.78 -1.63
CA LEU A 7 11.49 5.34 -0.54
C LEU A 7 11.79 6.82 -0.79
N ALA A 8 12.15 7.21 -2.02
CA ALA A 8 12.38 8.60 -2.38
C ALA A 8 11.10 9.44 -2.24
N ALA A 9 9.97 8.95 -2.73
CA ALA A 9 8.68 9.62 -2.60
C ALA A 9 8.26 9.76 -1.12
N GLY A 10 8.42 8.70 -0.32
CA GLY A 10 8.13 8.73 1.12
C GLY A 10 8.98 9.75 1.85
N THR A 11 10.28 9.77 1.59
CA THR A 11 11.21 10.76 2.15
C THR A 11 10.81 12.19 1.75
N TYR A 12 10.46 12.41 0.49
CA TYR A 12 9.96 13.69 0.01
C TYR A 12 8.75 14.17 0.83
N PHE A 13 7.75 13.32 1.07
CA PHE A 13 6.58 13.69 1.88
C PHE A 13 6.93 13.96 3.34
N LEU A 14 7.85 13.19 3.94
CA LEU A 14 8.30 13.38 5.33
C LEU A 14 9.04 14.70 5.51
N VAL A 15 9.93 15.05 4.59
CA VAL A 15 10.70 16.31 4.65
C VAL A 15 9.80 17.51 4.37
N THR A 16 8.84 17.40 3.44
CA THR A 16 7.97 18.52 3.04
C THR A 16 6.64 18.58 3.80
N ARG A 17 6.49 17.89 4.94
CA ARG A 17 5.20 17.71 5.65
C ARG A 17 4.58 19.01 6.19
N ARG A 18 5.38 20.05 6.54
CA ARG A 18 4.90 21.37 7.03
C ARG A 18 3.80 21.25 8.11
N ASP A 19 4.01 20.42 9.15
CA ASP A 19 3.06 20.13 10.23
C ASP A 19 1.71 19.54 9.79
N GLN A 20 1.65 18.94 8.60
CA GLN A 20 0.46 18.23 8.11
C GLN A 20 0.55 16.73 8.43
N SER A 21 -0.40 16.25 9.22
CA SER A 21 -0.47 14.84 9.62
C SER A 21 -0.75 13.92 8.42
N SER A 22 -1.59 14.37 7.47
CA SER A 22 -1.86 13.60 6.25
C SER A 22 -0.60 13.36 5.41
N ARG A 23 0.25 14.38 5.25
CA ARG A 23 1.53 14.23 4.53
C ARG A 23 2.52 13.36 5.29
N PHE A 24 2.58 13.50 6.62
CA PHE A 24 3.43 12.66 7.45
C PHE A 24 3.06 11.17 7.30
N TRP A 25 1.79 10.84 7.47
CA TRP A 25 1.33 9.45 7.37
C TRP A 25 1.42 8.88 5.95
N LEU A 26 1.21 9.70 4.91
CA LEU A 26 1.46 9.27 3.54
C LEU A 26 2.96 8.99 3.32
N GLY A 27 3.85 9.82 3.85
CA GLY A 27 5.30 9.56 3.81
C GLY A 27 5.67 8.25 4.49
N ILE A 28 5.14 7.99 5.69
CA ILE A 28 5.32 6.70 6.39
C ILE A 28 4.78 5.53 5.56
N ALA A 29 3.59 5.66 4.97
CA ALA A 29 3.01 4.62 4.12
C ALA A 29 3.92 4.27 2.94
N LEU A 30 4.46 5.28 2.25
CA LEU A 30 5.35 5.07 1.12
C LEU A 30 6.70 4.48 1.53
N VAL A 31 7.27 4.88 2.68
CA VAL A 31 8.51 4.27 3.20
C VAL A 31 8.28 2.79 3.53
N LEU A 32 7.19 2.46 4.22
CA LEU A 32 6.84 1.07 4.55
C LEU A 32 6.62 0.24 3.29
N GLY A 33 5.86 0.77 2.31
CA GLY A 33 5.63 0.11 1.03
C GLY A 33 6.92 -0.10 0.23
N GLY A 34 7.81 0.88 0.21
CA GLY A 34 9.12 0.79 -0.42
C GLY A 34 10.05 -0.23 0.25
N THR A 35 10.04 -0.27 1.59
CA THR A 35 10.76 -1.29 2.36
C THR A 35 10.21 -2.68 2.05
N GLY A 36 8.88 -2.85 2.03
CA GLY A 36 8.25 -4.10 1.64
C GLY A 36 8.65 -4.52 0.23
N ALA A 37 8.59 -3.62 -0.75
CA ALA A 37 9.02 -3.91 -2.13
C ALA A 37 10.50 -4.31 -2.23
N ALA A 38 11.38 -3.74 -1.38
CA ALA A 38 12.79 -4.16 -1.31
C ALA A 38 12.92 -5.58 -0.77
N LEU A 39 12.22 -5.91 0.31
CA LEU A 39 12.21 -7.26 0.90
C LEU A 39 11.66 -8.31 -0.08
N ALA A 40 10.58 -7.98 -0.81
CA ALA A 40 10.04 -8.83 -1.87
C ALA A 40 11.08 -9.06 -3.00
N GLY A 41 11.77 -8.01 -3.42
CA GLY A 41 12.83 -8.13 -4.43
C GLY A 41 13.97 -9.05 -3.99
N ILE A 42 14.33 -9.04 -2.72
CA ILE A 42 15.33 -9.96 -2.15
C ILE A 42 14.82 -11.40 -2.20
N SER A 43 13.61 -11.65 -1.70
CA SER A 43 13.05 -13.00 -1.59
C SER A 43 12.67 -13.61 -2.93
N TYR A 44 11.99 -12.85 -3.80
CA TYR A 44 11.44 -13.42 -5.04
C TYR A 44 12.39 -13.32 -6.24
N GLN A 45 13.15 -12.23 -6.35
CA GLN A 45 13.92 -11.96 -7.57
C GLN A 45 15.42 -12.24 -7.42
N ALA A 46 16.04 -11.83 -6.29
CA ALA A 46 17.49 -11.89 -6.16
C ALA A 46 17.99 -13.21 -5.53
N PHE A 47 17.38 -13.63 -4.43
CA PHE A 47 17.95 -14.71 -3.60
C PHE A 47 16.95 -15.81 -3.23
N GLY A 48 15.78 -15.87 -3.85
CA GLY A 48 14.69 -16.78 -3.49
C GLY A 48 15.11 -18.26 -3.41
N TYR A 49 15.85 -18.74 -4.42
CA TYR A 49 16.38 -20.12 -4.42
C TYR A 49 17.33 -20.35 -3.26
N VAL A 50 18.29 -19.43 -3.05
CA VAL A 50 19.29 -19.56 -1.98
C VAL A 50 18.65 -19.54 -0.60
N LEU A 51 17.67 -18.65 -0.40
CA LEU A 51 16.98 -18.49 0.88
C LEU A 51 16.07 -19.66 1.23
N LYS A 52 15.36 -20.19 0.25
CA LYS A 52 14.33 -21.23 0.47
C LYS A 52 14.82 -22.64 0.20
N CYS A 53 15.69 -22.86 -0.78
CA CYS A 53 15.98 -24.19 -1.33
C CYS A 53 17.44 -24.63 -1.13
N ALA A 54 18.42 -23.72 -1.20
CA ALA A 54 19.84 -24.13 -1.22
C ALA A 54 20.24 -24.94 0.03
N GLY A 55 20.86 -26.10 -0.19
CA GLY A 55 21.31 -27.00 0.85
C GLY A 55 20.19 -27.77 1.58
N ARG A 56 18.98 -27.81 1.00
CA ARG A 56 17.81 -28.51 1.56
C ARG A 56 17.23 -29.49 0.53
N ASP A 57 16.71 -30.62 1.02
CA ASP A 57 15.98 -31.60 0.18
C ASP A 57 14.63 -31.06 -0.28
N LEU A 58 13.99 -30.22 0.54
CA LEU A 58 12.73 -29.53 0.22
C LEU A 58 12.87 -28.02 0.51
N CYS A 59 12.30 -27.21 -0.40
CA CYS A 59 12.26 -25.76 -0.20
C CYS A 59 11.35 -25.38 0.97
N LEU A 60 11.75 -24.34 1.72
CA LEU A 60 10.89 -23.75 2.73
C LEU A 60 9.66 -23.12 2.09
N LEU A 61 8.53 -23.19 2.78
CA LEU A 61 7.28 -22.53 2.36
C LEU A 61 7.44 -21.02 2.23
N THR A 62 8.17 -20.41 3.16
CA THR A 62 8.42 -18.96 3.23
C THR A 62 9.77 -18.66 3.85
N ASP A 63 10.22 -17.43 3.72
CA ASP A 63 11.42 -16.91 4.40
C ASP A 63 11.10 -15.58 5.13
N GLY A 64 12.03 -15.11 5.95
CA GLY A 64 11.84 -13.90 6.75
C GLY A 64 11.64 -12.62 5.93
N PHE A 65 12.19 -12.54 4.72
CA PHE A 65 12.02 -11.39 3.83
C PHE A 65 10.61 -11.35 3.23
N GLU A 66 10.06 -12.51 2.86
CA GLU A 66 8.70 -12.64 2.33
C GLU A 66 7.65 -12.29 3.40
N VAL A 67 7.83 -12.78 4.63
CA VAL A 67 6.98 -12.40 5.76
C VAL A 67 7.10 -10.91 6.07
N GLY A 68 8.33 -10.40 6.10
CA GLY A 68 8.61 -8.98 6.28
C GLY A 68 7.94 -8.12 5.21
N TYR A 69 8.02 -8.51 3.94
CA TYR A 69 7.32 -7.86 2.83
C TYR A 69 5.82 -7.75 3.11
N SER A 70 5.17 -8.85 3.42
CA SER A 70 3.72 -8.91 3.63
C SER A 70 3.28 -8.01 4.80
N VAL A 71 4.01 -8.04 5.92
CA VAL A 71 3.74 -7.18 7.08
C VAL A 71 3.95 -5.70 6.74
N MET A 72 5.04 -5.34 6.03
CA MET A 72 5.30 -3.97 5.63
C MET A 72 4.23 -3.43 4.67
N GLN A 73 3.70 -4.26 3.77
CA GLN A 73 2.58 -3.88 2.89
C GLN A 73 1.30 -3.62 3.69
N ALA A 74 0.94 -4.47 4.63
CA ALA A 74 -0.24 -4.26 5.49
C ALA A 74 -0.12 -2.98 6.34
N LEU A 75 1.05 -2.72 6.89
CA LEU A 75 1.35 -1.48 7.62
C LEU A 75 1.29 -0.25 6.70
N SER A 76 1.78 -0.36 5.46
CA SER A 76 1.72 0.69 4.45
C SER A 76 0.27 1.08 4.14
N VAL A 77 -0.60 0.11 3.87
CA VAL A 77 -2.04 0.35 3.61
C VAL A 77 -2.72 0.96 4.83
N SER A 78 -2.42 0.48 6.04
CA SER A 78 -2.94 1.04 7.28
C SER A 78 -2.51 2.51 7.48
N ALA A 79 -1.24 2.83 7.24
CA ALA A 79 -0.72 4.19 7.30
C ALA A 79 -1.33 5.09 6.23
N MET A 80 -1.61 4.57 5.04
CA MET A 80 -2.31 5.30 3.98
C MET A 80 -3.75 5.64 4.37
N LEU A 81 -4.47 4.72 5.00
CA LEU A 81 -5.80 4.99 5.54
C LEU A 81 -5.77 6.08 6.61
N ILE A 82 -4.76 6.07 7.50
CA ILE A 82 -4.56 7.14 8.48
C ILE A 82 -4.30 8.49 7.77
N ALA A 83 -3.46 8.53 6.74
CA ALA A 83 -3.20 9.74 5.96
C ALA A 83 -4.49 10.35 5.39
N VAL A 84 -5.32 9.50 4.76
CA VAL A 84 -6.62 9.92 4.20
C VAL A 84 -7.60 10.34 5.30
N SER A 85 -7.56 9.70 6.46
CA SER A 85 -8.42 10.08 7.59
C SER A 85 -8.13 11.51 8.10
N TYR A 86 -6.87 11.93 8.10
CA TYR A 86 -6.49 13.31 8.42
C TYR A 86 -6.90 14.31 7.33
N ALA A 87 -6.86 13.89 6.07
CA ALA A 87 -7.20 14.76 4.94
C ALA A 87 -8.71 14.93 4.72
N CYS A 88 -9.54 13.93 5.08
CA CYS A 88 -10.93 13.87 4.63
C CYS A 88 -11.96 13.59 5.73
N ALA A 89 -11.56 13.22 6.95
CA ALA A 89 -12.50 12.77 7.96
C ALA A 89 -12.63 13.76 9.13
N ALA A 90 -13.88 14.02 9.55
CA ALA A 90 -14.18 14.72 10.80
C ALA A 90 -13.64 13.95 12.02
N ALA A 91 -13.42 14.64 13.13
CA ALA A 91 -12.71 14.11 14.30
C ALA A 91 -13.22 12.76 14.82
N GLY A 92 -14.53 12.54 14.85
CA GLY A 92 -15.12 11.26 15.29
C GLY A 92 -14.80 10.12 14.33
N LEU A 93 -15.08 10.30 13.04
CA LEU A 93 -14.80 9.31 12.01
C LEU A 93 -13.29 9.03 11.91
N ARG A 94 -12.45 10.07 11.99
CA ARG A 94 -10.98 9.93 11.97
C ARG A 94 -10.48 9.02 13.07
N ARG A 95 -10.95 9.20 14.32
CA ARG A 95 -10.58 8.30 15.43
C ARG A 95 -10.95 6.85 15.15
N GLY A 96 -12.15 6.61 14.63
CA GLY A 96 -12.59 5.27 14.25
C GLY A 96 -11.71 4.65 13.15
N LEU A 97 -11.36 5.43 12.11
CA LEU A 97 -10.48 4.95 11.02
C LEU A 97 -9.05 4.66 11.49
N ILE A 98 -8.51 5.48 12.41
CA ILE A 98 -7.18 5.24 13.00
C ILE A 98 -7.22 3.98 13.87
N ALA A 99 -8.25 3.80 14.70
CA ALA A 99 -8.40 2.59 15.52
C ALA A 99 -8.56 1.34 14.64
N TYR A 100 -9.35 1.41 13.58
CA TYR A 100 -9.47 0.34 12.60
C TYR A 100 -8.12 0.02 11.93
N ALA A 101 -7.36 1.03 11.47
CA ALA A 101 -6.06 0.83 10.84
C ALA A 101 -5.06 0.15 11.79
N ALA A 102 -5.03 0.57 13.06
CA ALA A 102 -4.20 -0.05 14.09
C ALA A 102 -4.60 -1.50 14.36
N LEU A 103 -5.89 -1.76 14.55
CA LEU A 103 -6.42 -3.12 14.75
C LEU A 103 -6.10 -4.02 13.56
N ASN A 104 -6.34 -3.54 12.33
CA ASN A 104 -6.05 -4.25 11.09
C ASN A 104 -4.57 -4.66 11.01
N ALA A 105 -3.66 -3.74 11.34
CA ALA A 105 -2.22 -4.00 11.35
C ALA A 105 -1.83 -5.06 12.41
N VAL A 106 -2.39 -4.96 13.62
CA VAL A 106 -2.12 -5.92 14.71
C VAL A 106 -2.66 -7.31 14.35
N VAL A 107 -3.90 -7.40 13.88
CA VAL A 107 -4.52 -8.70 13.52
C VAL A 107 -3.77 -9.35 12.37
N TYR A 108 -3.43 -8.60 11.32
CA TYR A 108 -2.65 -9.15 10.22
C TYR A 108 -1.26 -9.60 10.65
N GLY A 109 -0.56 -8.82 11.49
CA GLY A 109 0.73 -9.22 12.04
C GLY A 109 0.65 -10.51 12.86
N THR A 110 -0.41 -10.67 13.66
CA THR A 110 -0.67 -11.90 14.44
C THR A 110 -0.92 -13.10 13.51
N ILE A 111 -1.71 -12.93 12.45
CA ILE A 111 -1.96 -13.98 11.45
C ILE A 111 -0.67 -14.37 10.73
N SER A 112 0.17 -13.40 10.37
CA SER A 112 1.46 -13.66 9.72
C SER A 112 2.38 -14.46 10.64
N ILE A 113 2.48 -14.10 11.93
CA ILE A 113 3.25 -14.86 12.93
C ILE A 113 2.70 -16.28 13.08
N ALA A 114 1.37 -16.44 13.20
CA ALA A 114 0.74 -17.75 13.31
C ALA A 114 1.01 -18.60 12.07
N GLY A 115 0.98 -17.99 10.87
CA GLY A 115 1.30 -18.67 9.61
C GLY A 115 2.74 -19.17 9.52
N VAL A 116 3.69 -18.48 10.18
CA VAL A 116 5.08 -18.94 10.28
C VAL A 116 5.23 -20.06 11.32
N MET A 117 4.61 -19.91 12.49
CA MET A 117 4.69 -20.91 13.57
C MET A 117 3.99 -22.23 13.24
N MET A 118 2.89 -22.17 12.47
CA MET A 118 2.15 -23.29 11.94
C MET A 118 2.16 -23.20 10.41
N PRO A 119 3.23 -23.64 9.73
CA PRO A 119 3.46 -23.38 8.31
C PRO A 119 2.19 -23.57 7.47
N SER A 120 1.57 -22.46 7.06
CA SER A 120 0.29 -22.46 6.35
C SER A 120 0.38 -21.58 5.11
N ALA A 121 0.34 -22.22 3.93
CA ALA A 121 0.32 -21.52 2.66
C ALA A 121 -0.86 -20.54 2.55
N LEU A 122 -2.01 -20.88 3.14
CA LEU A 122 -3.17 -19.99 3.15
C LEU A 122 -2.93 -18.72 3.96
N LEU A 123 -2.45 -18.85 5.22
CA LEU A 123 -2.25 -17.69 6.10
C LEU A 123 -1.16 -16.73 5.60
N LEU A 124 -0.19 -17.25 4.86
CA LEU A 124 0.90 -16.48 4.27
C LEU A 124 0.63 -16.05 2.82
N SER A 125 -0.56 -16.36 2.29
CA SER A 125 -0.90 -16.07 0.90
C SER A 125 -1.14 -14.57 0.65
N TYR A 126 -0.90 -14.15 -0.59
CA TYR A 126 -1.26 -12.82 -1.08
C TYR A 126 -2.77 -12.54 -0.98
N LEU A 127 -3.62 -13.57 -1.06
CA LEU A 127 -5.06 -13.45 -0.89
C LEU A 127 -5.43 -12.94 0.51
N VAL A 128 -4.77 -13.45 1.56
CA VAL A 128 -5.00 -12.97 2.93
C VAL A 128 -4.52 -11.53 3.08
N LEU A 129 -3.36 -11.17 2.51
CA LEU A 129 -2.91 -9.77 2.48
C LEU A 129 -3.96 -8.86 1.81
N MET A 130 -4.50 -9.27 0.66
CA MET A 130 -5.54 -8.51 -0.04
C MET A 130 -6.83 -8.40 0.76
N LEU A 131 -7.24 -9.44 1.47
CA LEU A 131 -8.42 -9.42 2.35
C LEU A 131 -8.31 -8.34 3.44
N PHE A 132 -7.11 -8.14 3.98
CA PHE A 132 -6.84 -7.10 4.99
C PHE A 132 -6.64 -5.70 4.38
N ALA A 133 -6.13 -5.60 3.15
CA ALA A 133 -5.94 -4.33 2.46
C ALA A 133 -7.24 -3.77 1.85
N LEU A 134 -8.07 -4.63 1.26
CA LEU A 134 -9.25 -4.26 0.48
C LEU A 134 -10.26 -3.39 1.24
N PRO A 135 -10.66 -3.69 2.50
CA PRO A 135 -11.61 -2.86 3.22
C PRO A 135 -11.12 -1.42 3.39
N GLY A 136 -9.83 -1.21 3.68
CA GLY A 136 -9.24 0.13 3.77
C GLY A 136 -9.32 0.90 2.45
N ILE A 137 -9.00 0.23 1.35
CA ILE A 137 -9.08 0.81 -0.01
C ILE A 137 -10.54 1.19 -0.35
N LEU A 138 -11.50 0.32 -0.05
CA LEU A 138 -12.92 0.58 -0.29
C LEU A 138 -13.45 1.74 0.56
N VAL A 139 -13.03 1.86 1.82
CA VAL A 139 -13.38 2.98 2.69
C VAL A 139 -12.84 4.30 2.11
N VAL A 140 -11.59 4.33 1.65
CA VAL A 140 -11.00 5.50 0.99
C VAL A 140 -11.78 5.86 -0.27
N ALA A 141 -12.09 4.88 -1.12
CA ALA A 141 -12.90 5.08 -2.32
C ALA A 141 -14.27 5.69 -2.00
N LEU A 142 -14.96 5.13 -1.00
CA LEU A 142 -16.29 5.58 -0.60
C LEU A 142 -16.28 7.02 -0.06
N ILE A 143 -15.34 7.32 0.85
CA ILE A 143 -15.21 8.65 1.45
C ILE A 143 -14.90 9.69 0.38
N SER A 144 -13.88 9.45 -0.45
CA SER A 144 -13.45 10.40 -1.48
C SER A 144 -14.52 10.61 -2.56
N THR A 145 -15.21 9.56 -2.99
CA THR A 145 -16.30 9.66 -3.96
C THR A 145 -17.49 10.44 -3.39
N ARG A 146 -17.96 10.12 -2.15
CA ARG A 146 -19.07 10.87 -1.52
C ARG A 146 -18.76 12.33 -1.33
N ARG A 147 -17.54 12.66 -0.91
CA ARG A 147 -17.10 14.04 -0.72
C ARG A 147 -17.02 14.77 -2.07
N TYR A 148 -16.44 14.13 -3.08
CA TYR A 148 -16.35 14.72 -4.42
C TYR A 148 -17.74 15.01 -5.01
N LEU A 149 -18.69 14.09 -4.89
CA LEU A 149 -20.06 14.29 -5.37
C LEU A 149 -20.81 15.42 -4.65
N ARG A 150 -20.41 15.74 -3.41
CA ARG A 150 -21.02 16.82 -2.64
C ARG A 150 -20.36 18.17 -2.83
N ASN A 151 -19.03 18.19 -2.85
CA ASN A 151 -18.25 19.42 -2.72
C ASN A 151 -17.48 19.78 -3.98
N HIS A 152 -17.33 18.83 -4.91
CA HIS A 152 -16.50 18.95 -6.14
C HIS A 152 -15.04 19.41 -5.85
N ASP A 153 -14.50 19.11 -4.67
CA ASP A 153 -13.14 19.51 -4.27
C ASP A 153 -12.08 18.75 -5.09
N ALA A 154 -11.03 19.47 -5.47
CA ALA A 154 -9.93 18.92 -6.25
C ALA A 154 -9.12 17.85 -5.50
N LEU A 155 -9.03 17.92 -4.17
CA LEU A 155 -8.39 16.88 -3.35
C LEU A 155 -9.19 15.58 -3.41
N ASP A 156 -10.51 15.66 -3.17
CA ASP A 156 -11.40 14.49 -3.18
C ASP A 156 -11.40 13.80 -4.55
N ARG A 157 -11.40 14.59 -5.65
CA ARG A 157 -11.23 14.06 -7.01
C ARG A 157 -9.89 13.32 -7.18
N SER A 158 -8.80 13.89 -6.64
CA SER A 158 -7.48 13.28 -6.77
C SER A 158 -7.35 11.99 -5.97
N LEU A 159 -7.95 11.92 -4.78
CA LEU A 159 -8.01 10.71 -3.97
C LEU A 159 -8.86 9.63 -4.66
N MET A 160 -10.01 9.98 -5.20
CA MET A 160 -10.85 9.06 -5.96
C MET A 160 -10.10 8.47 -7.17
N ILE A 161 -9.43 9.31 -7.96
CA ILE A 161 -8.63 8.85 -9.11
C ILE A 161 -7.47 7.97 -8.64
N SER A 162 -6.76 8.36 -7.57
CA SER A 162 -5.66 7.56 -7.00
C SER A 162 -6.14 6.16 -6.58
N THR A 163 -7.30 6.08 -5.92
CA THR A 163 -7.87 4.80 -5.50
C THR A 163 -8.33 3.96 -6.70
N LEU A 164 -8.94 4.60 -7.70
CA LEU A 164 -9.34 3.93 -8.94
C LEU A 164 -8.12 3.36 -9.68
N LEU A 165 -7.03 4.12 -9.77
CA LEU A 165 -5.78 3.64 -10.36
C LEU A 165 -5.24 2.40 -9.64
N LEU A 166 -5.25 2.38 -8.30
CA LEU A 166 -4.87 1.19 -7.54
C LEU A 166 -5.74 -0.02 -7.88
N ILE A 167 -7.06 0.16 -7.93
CA ILE A 167 -8.01 -0.90 -8.28
C ILE A 167 -7.73 -1.42 -9.69
N VAL A 168 -7.51 -0.53 -10.66
CA VAL A 168 -7.20 -0.90 -12.05
C VAL A 168 -5.89 -1.66 -12.14
N VAL A 169 -4.85 -1.24 -11.41
CA VAL A 169 -3.55 -1.94 -11.38
C VAL A 169 -3.71 -3.36 -10.81
N GLN A 170 -4.46 -3.52 -9.71
CA GLN A 170 -4.72 -4.84 -9.13
C GLN A 170 -5.57 -5.72 -10.07
N ALA A 171 -6.59 -5.15 -10.69
CA ALA A 171 -7.41 -5.87 -11.66
C ALA A 171 -6.58 -6.32 -12.88
N ALA A 172 -5.68 -5.46 -13.37
CA ALA A 172 -4.78 -5.80 -14.47
C ALA A 172 -3.82 -6.94 -14.10
N TYR A 173 -3.26 -6.93 -12.87
CA TYR A 173 -2.44 -8.01 -12.34
C TYR A 173 -3.20 -9.36 -12.41
N PHE A 174 -4.38 -9.43 -11.78
CA PHE A 174 -5.16 -10.67 -11.74
C PHE A 174 -5.67 -11.11 -13.11
N ALA A 175 -6.05 -10.16 -13.98
CA ALA A 175 -6.46 -10.48 -15.34
C ALA A 175 -5.31 -11.07 -16.16
N TYR A 176 -4.11 -10.52 -16.00
CA TYR A 176 -2.91 -11.00 -16.68
C TYR A 176 -2.52 -12.42 -16.21
N GLU A 177 -2.52 -12.64 -14.89
CA GLU A 177 -2.26 -13.93 -14.25
C GLU A 177 -3.27 -15.00 -14.70
N SER A 178 -4.58 -14.68 -14.58
CA SER A 178 -5.65 -15.62 -14.93
C SER A 178 -5.71 -15.98 -16.42
N ALA A 179 -5.24 -15.09 -17.28
CA ALA A 179 -5.14 -15.34 -18.72
C ALA A 179 -3.89 -16.16 -19.12
N GLY A 180 -2.99 -16.47 -18.16
CA GLY A 180 -1.77 -17.23 -18.42
C GLY A 180 -0.81 -16.57 -19.42
N LEU A 181 -0.85 -15.24 -19.52
CA LEU A 181 -0.10 -14.49 -20.55
C LEU A 181 1.40 -14.63 -20.40
N THR A 182 1.91 -14.83 -19.19
CA THR A 182 3.35 -15.06 -18.95
C THR A 182 3.83 -16.31 -19.68
N ALA A 183 3.12 -17.44 -19.52
CA ALA A 183 3.47 -18.68 -20.19
C ALA A 183 3.31 -18.53 -21.72
N THR A 184 2.20 -17.96 -22.18
CA THR A 184 1.93 -17.76 -23.62
C THR A 184 3.02 -16.92 -24.30
N LEU A 185 3.47 -15.84 -23.69
CA LEU A 185 4.53 -14.98 -24.26
C LEU A 185 5.89 -15.66 -24.27
N TRP A 186 6.17 -16.54 -23.32
CA TRP A 186 7.42 -17.25 -23.20
C TRP A 186 7.45 -18.52 -24.09
N ASP A 187 6.44 -19.39 -23.97
CA ASP A 187 6.38 -20.71 -24.60
C ASP A 187 6.11 -20.64 -26.11
N ASP A 188 5.37 -19.62 -26.59
CA ASP A 188 5.12 -19.39 -28.02
C ASP A 188 6.38 -18.97 -28.81
N GLY A 189 7.56 -19.05 -28.19
CA GLY A 189 8.84 -18.76 -28.84
C GLY A 189 9.07 -17.29 -29.14
N ARG A 190 8.26 -16.40 -28.58
CA ARG A 190 8.45 -14.93 -28.72
C ARG A 190 9.62 -14.43 -27.87
N GLY A 191 10.12 -15.24 -26.92
CA GLY A 191 11.28 -14.94 -26.09
C GLY A 191 11.09 -13.73 -25.17
N ILE A 192 9.87 -13.32 -24.92
CA ILE A 192 9.54 -12.17 -24.08
C ILE A 192 9.10 -12.70 -22.71
N TYR A 193 9.93 -12.47 -21.71
CA TYR A 193 9.53 -12.69 -20.32
C TYR A 193 8.94 -11.40 -19.75
N PHE A 194 7.61 -11.36 -19.64
CA PHE A 194 6.87 -10.28 -19.01
C PHE A 194 5.77 -10.90 -18.16
N SER A 195 5.93 -10.87 -16.85
CA SER A 195 5.01 -11.52 -15.93
C SER A 195 3.96 -10.55 -15.37
N GLU A 196 3.00 -11.10 -14.66
CA GLU A 196 2.01 -10.32 -13.89
C GLU A 196 2.68 -9.35 -12.91
N ASN A 197 3.87 -9.70 -12.39
CA ASN A 197 4.63 -8.81 -11.51
C ASN A 197 5.13 -7.55 -12.22
N GLU A 198 5.55 -7.66 -13.49
CA GLU A 198 5.94 -6.49 -14.29
C GLU A 198 4.74 -5.59 -14.55
N VAL A 199 3.55 -6.16 -14.81
CA VAL A 199 2.30 -5.39 -14.93
C VAL A 199 2.04 -4.61 -13.64
N LEU A 200 2.14 -5.28 -12.49
CA LEU A 200 2.00 -4.64 -11.17
C LEU A 200 3.04 -3.53 -10.97
N HIS A 201 4.31 -3.79 -11.25
CA HIS A 201 5.39 -2.82 -11.05
C HIS A 201 5.22 -1.57 -11.90
N VAL A 202 4.90 -1.72 -13.19
CA VAL A 202 4.65 -0.58 -14.09
C VAL A 202 3.42 0.21 -13.61
N GLY A 203 2.33 -0.47 -13.28
CA GLY A 203 1.12 0.16 -12.75
C GLY A 203 1.38 0.93 -11.45
N MET A 204 2.14 0.35 -10.53
CA MET A 204 2.50 1.00 -9.26
C MET A 204 3.44 2.19 -9.44
N MET A 205 4.34 2.17 -10.43
CA MET A 205 5.16 3.35 -10.76
C MET A 205 4.31 4.50 -11.31
N LEU A 206 3.34 4.21 -12.18
CA LEU A 206 2.38 5.20 -12.71
C LEU A 206 1.51 5.76 -11.59
N TRP A 207 0.99 4.92 -10.71
CA TRP A 207 0.25 5.34 -9.53
C TRP A 207 1.08 6.24 -8.63
N LEU A 208 2.33 5.87 -8.33
CA LEU A 208 3.24 6.66 -7.50
C LEU A 208 3.52 8.04 -8.13
N ALA A 209 3.73 8.10 -9.44
CA ALA A 209 3.90 9.35 -10.16
C ALA A 209 2.65 10.24 -9.99
N TYR A 210 1.45 9.69 -10.12
CA TYR A 210 0.21 10.41 -9.85
C TYR A 210 0.14 10.93 -8.41
N VAL A 211 0.48 10.10 -7.43
CA VAL A 211 0.49 10.48 -6.01
C VAL A 211 1.46 11.62 -5.74
N VAL A 212 2.67 11.56 -6.28
CA VAL A 212 3.70 12.59 -6.03
C VAL A 212 3.37 13.90 -6.74
N PHE A 213 3.05 13.84 -8.04
CA PHE A 213 2.95 15.05 -8.87
C PHE A 213 1.57 15.72 -8.83
N ILE A 214 0.50 14.96 -8.53
CA ILE A 214 -0.87 15.47 -8.58
C ILE A 214 -1.50 15.48 -7.19
N LEU A 215 -1.63 14.33 -6.53
CA LEU A 215 -2.26 14.23 -5.22
C LEU A 215 -1.46 15.00 -4.16
N GLY A 216 -0.13 14.84 -4.14
CA GLY A 216 0.74 15.44 -3.14
C GLY A 216 0.71 16.98 -3.12
N LYS A 217 0.43 17.62 -4.26
CA LYS A 217 0.25 19.09 -4.31
C LYS A 217 -1.06 19.57 -3.66
N ARG A 218 -2.06 18.68 -3.60
CA ARG A 218 -3.42 18.97 -3.09
C ARG A 218 -3.63 18.45 -1.68
N LEU A 219 -2.78 17.53 -1.22
CA LEU A 219 -2.93 16.89 0.09
C LEU A 219 -2.72 17.91 1.21
N ARG A 220 -3.76 18.06 2.03
CA ARG A 220 -3.83 18.95 3.19
C ARG A 220 -4.73 18.34 4.25
N ASP A 221 -4.48 18.70 5.51
CA ASP A 221 -5.34 18.28 6.62
C ASP A 221 -6.70 18.98 6.56
N GLU A 222 -7.77 18.26 6.94
CA GLU A 222 -9.10 18.83 7.10
C GLU A 222 -9.08 19.93 8.15
N PRO A 223 -9.68 21.13 7.90
CA PRO A 223 -9.82 22.18 8.91
C PRO A 223 -10.46 21.66 10.19
N GLY A 224 -9.82 21.90 11.35
CA GLY A 224 -10.23 21.31 12.65
C GLY A 224 -9.50 20.00 13.00
N SER A 225 -8.64 19.48 12.15
CA SER A 225 -7.72 18.36 12.43
C SER A 225 -6.58 18.76 13.39
N ARG A 226 -6.26 20.04 13.48
CA ARG A 226 -5.25 20.55 14.43
C ARG A 226 -5.80 20.35 15.84
N THR A 227 -5.14 19.53 16.63
CA THR A 227 -5.36 19.44 18.07
C THR A 227 -5.33 20.85 18.64
N ASN A 228 -6.34 21.21 19.48
CA ASN A 228 -6.50 22.49 20.17
C ASN A 228 -5.31 22.82 21.09
N ALA A 229 -4.12 23.00 20.54
CA ALA A 229 -2.94 23.38 21.34
C ALA A 229 -2.77 24.91 21.48
N SER A 230 -3.66 25.75 20.93
CA SER A 230 -3.59 27.20 21.15
C SER A 230 -4.85 27.96 20.68
N TYR A 231 -6.04 27.53 21.08
CA TYR A 231 -7.16 28.45 21.11
C TYR A 231 -7.15 29.12 22.47
N ARG A 232 -6.37 30.21 22.66
CA ARG A 232 -6.64 31.21 23.68
C ARG A 232 -7.80 32.05 23.12
N PRO A 233 -8.96 32.09 23.73
CA PRO A 233 -9.95 33.09 23.38
C PRO A 233 -9.34 34.45 23.72
N CYS A 234 -9.21 35.30 22.73
CA CYS A 234 -9.06 36.76 23.01
C CYS A 234 -10.38 37.18 23.67
N LEU A 235 -10.30 37.54 24.96
CA LEU A 235 -11.26 38.38 25.65
C LEU A 235 -11.27 39.77 25.06
#